data_9e5c185eaca3fc1c8ca7150ce0eb1626
#
_entry.id   9e5c185eaca3fc1c8ca7150ce0eb1626
#
_cell.length_a   1.000
_cell.length_b   1.000
_cell.length_c   1.000
_cell.angle_alpha   90.00
_cell.angle_beta   90.00
_cell.angle_gamma   90.00
#
_symmetry.space_group_name_H-M   'P 1'
#
loop_
_entity.id
_entity.type
_entity.pdbx_description
1 polymer ?
#
loop_
_entity_poly.entity_id
_entity_poly.type
_entity_poly.pdbx_seq_one_letter_code
_entity_poly.pdbx_strand_id
1 'polypeptide(L)'
;TVLAKVTDDILLVGTDSAIASFIQNIRASFDVGRLQYHTNMTFNGAFISVGPLGFTLDIIEPLARLRPIPIAYARRLNPHDHITPEELTALRSLAGSLNYIGQAACPPATYVASAIQQFIGRTSNVSILLQANAMLKELQKLPSVIHFPLADIRDSFRVVALSDASFAPSSRYGQTGFLLWLQPFAEPSPAAATTVASPSYLLDWSSSKQRRIANSSLGAEILAASLADDN
;
A
#
# COMPACT_ATOMS: atom_id res chain seq x y z
N THR A 1 -2.26 23.61 -10.21
CA THR A 1 -2.06 22.35 -10.95
C THR A 1 -1.18 21.46 -10.13
N VAL A 2 -1.61 20.23 -9.90
CA VAL A 2 -0.83 19.17 -9.26
C VAL A 2 -0.35 18.21 -10.34
N LEU A 3 0.92 17.83 -10.25
CA LEU A 3 1.57 16.90 -11.16
C LEU A 3 2.05 15.70 -10.35
N ALA A 4 1.64 14.50 -10.75
CA ALA A 4 2.28 13.26 -10.32
C ALA A 4 2.92 12.59 -11.55
N LYS A 5 4.17 12.12 -11.41
CA LYS A 5 4.91 11.45 -12.47
C LYS A 5 5.45 10.13 -11.98
N VAL A 6 5.22 9.08 -12.78
CA VAL A 6 5.81 7.76 -12.58
C VAL A 6 6.39 7.31 -13.92
N THR A 7 7.71 7.24 -13.99
CA THR A 7 8.47 6.91 -15.21
C THR A 7 8.06 7.82 -16.38
N ASP A 8 7.22 7.35 -17.27
CA ASP A 8 6.70 8.00 -18.49
C ASP A 8 5.22 8.41 -18.38
N ASP A 9 4.51 7.95 -17.35
CA ASP A 9 3.13 8.35 -17.08
C ASP A 9 3.06 9.64 -16.28
N ILE A 10 2.15 10.54 -16.66
CA ILE A 10 1.91 11.81 -15.97
C ILE A 10 0.43 11.93 -15.66
N LEU A 11 0.10 12.12 -14.38
CA LEU A 11 -1.23 12.47 -13.90
C LEU A 11 -1.29 13.98 -13.63
N LEU A 12 -2.23 14.65 -14.27
CA LEU A 12 -2.48 16.10 -14.11
C LEU A 12 -3.81 16.34 -13.45
N VAL A 13 -3.83 17.19 -12.43
CA VAL A 13 -5.04 17.69 -11.78
C VAL A 13 -4.94 19.21 -11.70
N GLY A 14 -5.95 19.91 -12.18
CA GLY A 14 -5.97 21.39 -12.18
C GLY A 14 -7.15 21.94 -12.98
N THR A 15 -7.12 23.26 -13.20
CA THR A 15 -8.10 23.91 -14.09
C THR A 15 -7.84 23.54 -15.55
N ASP A 16 -8.87 23.51 -16.38
CA ASP A 16 -8.74 23.15 -17.80
C ASP A 16 -7.71 24.01 -18.53
N SER A 17 -7.65 25.31 -18.24
CA SER A 17 -6.67 26.23 -18.84
C SER A 17 -5.23 25.88 -18.45
N ALA A 18 -5.00 25.51 -17.19
CA ALA A 18 -3.68 25.14 -16.69
C ALA A 18 -3.23 23.80 -17.27
N ILE A 19 -4.14 22.82 -17.36
CA ILE A 19 -3.89 21.52 -17.98
C ILE A 19 -3.57 21.69 -19.47
N ALA A 20 -4.37 22.48 -20.20
CA ALA A 20 -4.15 22.74 -21.62
C ALA A 20 -2.79 23.40 -21.89
N SER A 21 -2.43 24.45 -21.10
CA SER A 21 -1.12 25.11 -21.19
C SER A 21 0.03 24.14 -20.94
N PHE A 22 -0.09 23.29 -19.92
CA PHE A 22 0.93 22.28 -19.59
C PHE A 22 1.11 21.26 -20.74
N ILE A 23 0.00 20.74 -21.28
CA ILE A 23 0.04 19.80 -22.41
C ILE A 23 0.68 20.43 -23.64
N GLN A 24 0.37 21.70 -23.94
CA GLN A 24 0.98 22.41 -25.03
C GLN A 24 2.49 22.54 -24.88
N ASN A 25 2.97 22.90 -23.68
CA ASN A 25 4.39 23.03 -23.39
C ASN A 25 5.14 21.70 -23.49
N ILE A 26 4.55 20.61 -22.99
CA ILE A 26 5.18 19.28 -23.10
C ILE A 26 5.24 18.82 -24.56
N ARG A 27 4.16 19.00 -25.33
CA ARG A 27 4.13 18.64 -26.76
C ARG A 27 5.14 19.39 -27.61
N ALA A 28 5.55 20.58 -27.20
CA ALA A 28 6.61 21.32 -27.88
C ALA A 28 7.99 20.67 -27.75
N SER A 29 8.20 19.82 -26.74
CA SER A 29 9.51 19.24 -26.40
C SER A 29 9.54 17.71 -26.46
N PHE A 30 8.37 17.06 -26.37
CA PHE A 30 8.27 15.61 -26.28
C PHE A 30 7.12 15.08 -27.15
N ASP A 31 7.30 13.87 -27.65
CA ASP A 31 6.22 13.14 -28.31
C ASP A 31 5.25 12.60 -27.23
N VAL A 32 4.08 13.19 -27.14
CA VAL A 32 3.06 12.86 -26.15
C VAL A 32 2.15 11.78 -26.72
N GLY A 33 2.18 10.62 -26.12
CA GLY A 33 1.35 9.49 -26.51
C GLY A 33 -0.15 9.73 -26.23
N ARG A 34 -0.81 8.72 -25.67
CA ARG A 34 -2.25 8.77 -25.44
C ARG A 34 -2.60 9.67 -24.25
N LEU A 35 -3.51 10.63 -24.49
CA LEU A 35 -4.15 11.40 -23.42
C LEU A 35 -5.45 10.69 -22.99
N GLN A 36 -5.63 10.54 -21.69
CA GLN A 36 -6.89 10.10 -21.09
C GLN A 36 -7.46 11.28 -20.30
N TYR A 37 -8.68 11.64 -20.63
CA TYR A 37 -9.41 12.68 -19.89
C TYR A 37 -10.53 12.00 -19.12
N HIS A 38 -10.82 12.47 -17.93
CA HIS A 38 -12.07 12.23 -17.23
C HIS A 38 -12.07 11.26 -16.07
N THR A 39 -13.27 10.74 -15.82
CA THR A 39 -13.76 10.10 -14.63
C THR A 39 -13.16 8.72 -14.37
N ASN A 40 -12.58 8.09 -15.41
CA ASN A 40 -11.99 6.74 -15.28
C ASN A 40 -10.68 6.68 -16.02
N MET A 41 -9.61 6.35 -15.30
CA MET A 41 -8.27 6.24 -15.85
C MET A 41 -7.42 5.22 -15.08
N THR A 42 -6.38 4.73 -15.72
CA THR A 42 -5.36 3.92 -15.03
C THR A 42 -4.09 4.74 -14.91
N PHE A 43 -3.56 4.83 -13.70
CA PHE A 43 -2.28 5.47 -13.41
C PHE A 43 -1.46 4.59 -12.46
N ASN A 44 -0.22 4.32 -12.81
CA ASN A 44 0.67 3.44 -12.05
C ASN A 44 -0.01 2.13 -11.62
N GLY A 45 -0.74 1.49 -12.55
CA GLY A 45 -1.44 0.21 -12.32
C GLY A 45 -2.69 0.27 -11.42
N ALA A 46 -2.97 1.39 -10.77
CA ALA A 46 -4.21 1.61 -10.05
C ALA A 46 -5.27 2.20 -10.98
N PHE A 47 -6.51 1.76 -10.85
CA PHE A 47 -7.65 2.34 -11.53
C PHE A 47 -8.22 3.47 -10.68
N ILE A 48 -8.29 4.65 -11.28
CA ILE A 48 -8.84 5.85 -10.66
C ILE A 48 -10.22 6.09 -11.25
N SER A 49 -11.24 6.17 -10.39
CA SER A 49 -12.59 6.56 -10.78
C SER A 49 -13.01 7.81 -10.04
N VAL A 50 -13.41 8.83 -10.77
CA VAL A 50 -13.87 10.12 -10.23
C VAL A 50 -15.37 10.22 -10.37
N GLY A 51 -16.06 10.51 -9.28
CA GLY A 51 -17.51 10.64 -9.22
C GLY A 51 -17.97 11.87 -8.44
N PRO A 52 -19.28 12.08 -8.34
CA PRO A 52 -19.85 13.25 -7.65
C PRO A 52 -19.60 13.24 -6.14
N LEU A 53 -19.26 12.10 -5.55
CA LEU A 53 -19.01 11.94 -4.12
C LEU A 53 -17.52 11.89 -3.78
N GLY A 54 -16.62 12.08 -4.75
CA GLY A 54 -15.17 11.98 -4.57
C GLY A 54 -14.52 11.10 -5.61
N PHE A 55 -13.38 10.51 -5.27
CA PHE A 55 -12.71 9.56 -6.16
C PHE A 55 -12.28 8.28 -5.42
N THR A 56 -12.02 7.24 -6.20
CA THR A 56 -11.55 5.96 -5.69
C THR A 56 -10.25 5.56 -6.38
N LEU A 57 -9.37 4.92 -5.63
CA LEU A 57 -8.24 4.14 -6.15
C LEU A 57 -8.56 2.66 -5.99
N ASP A 58 -8.47 1.91 -7.08
CA ASP A 58 -8.80 0.50 -7.15
C ASP A 58 -7.61 -0.30 -7.70
N ILE A 59 -7.24 -1.36 -7.02
CA ILE A 59 -6.17 -2.30 -7.40
C ILE A 59 -6.68 -3.76 -7.41
N ILE A 60 -8.01 -3.95 -7.49
CA ILE A 60 -8.65 -5.28 -7.41
C ILE A 60 -8.15 -6.19 -8.53
N GLU A 61 -8.11 -5.70 -9.76
CA GLU A 61 -7.72 -6.53 -10.91
C GLU A 61 -6.27 -7.01 -10.83
N PRO A 62 -5.26 -6.15 -10.60
CA PRO A 62 -3.89 -6.60 -10.37
C PRO A 62 -3.76 -7.62 -9.24
N LEU A 63 -4.45 -7.42 -8.11
CA LEU A 63 -4.43 -8.34 -6.99
C LEU A 63 -5.07 -9.69 -7.34
N ALA A 64 -6.21 -9.69 -8.04
CA ALA A 64 -6.92 -10.89 -8.46
C ALA A 64 -6.14 -11.73 -9.50
N ARG A 65 -5.25 -11.09 -10.27
CA ARG A 65 -4.37 -11.78 -11.23
C ARG A 65 -3.24 -12.57 -10.59
N LEU A 66 -2.86 -12.25 -9.34
CA LEU A 66 -1.83 -13.00 -8.65
C LEU A 66 -2.27 -14.46 -8.43
N ARG A 67 -1.36 -15.37 -8.68
CA ARG A 67 -1.60 -16.80 -8.51
C ARG A 67 -0.76 -17.36 -7.35
N PRO A 68 -1.31 -18.31 -6.59
CA PRO A 68 -0.53 -19.04 -5.62
C PRO A 68 0.70 -19.71 -6.25
N ILE A 69 1.79 -19.76 -5.52
CA ILE A 69 2.99 -20.50 -5.92
C ILE A 69 2.62 -21.98 -6.07
N PRO A 70 2.88 -22.60 -7.25
CA PRO A 70 2.58 -24.00 -7.44
C PRO A 70 3.51 -24.86 -6.57
N ILE A 71 2.94 -25.78 -5.80
CA ILE A 71 3.68 -26.70 -4.93
C ILE A 71 3.16 -28.10 -5.21
N ALA A 72 4.06 -29.00 -5.64
CA ALA A 72 3.71 -30.39 -5.90
C ALA A 72 3.14 -31.06 -4.63
N TYR A 73 2.18 -31.96 -4.80
CA TYR A 73 1.51 -32.61 -3.68
C TYR A 73 2.48 -33.29 -2.72
N ALA A 74 3.44 -34.05 -3.25
CA ALA A 74 4.46 -34.73 -2.44
C ALA A 74 5.28 -33.76 -1.57
N ARG A 75 5.55 -32.54 -2.08
CA ARG A 75 6.28 -31.53 -1.33
C ARG A 75 5.45 -30.91 -0.21
N ARG A 76 4.12 -30.79 -0.42
CA ARG A 76 3.20 -30.28 0.65
C ARG A 76 3.19 -31.22 1.86
N LEU A 77 3.43 -32.51 1.67
CA LEU A 77 3.54 -33.49 2.76
C LEU A 77 4.84 -33.39 3.55
N ASN A 78 5.84 -32.68 2.99
CA ASN A 78 7.16 -32.50 3.58
C ASN A 78 7.49 -31.00 3.75
N PRO A 79 6.79 -30.30 4.66
CA PRO A 79 6.89 -28.83 4.78
C PRO A 79 8.26 -28.33 5.25
N HIS A 80 9.09 -29.21 5.79
CA HIS A 80 10.44 -28.89 6.25
C HIS A 80 11.52 -29.03 5.18
N ASP A 81 11.19 -29.57 4.01
CA ASP A 81 12.11 -29.65 2.88
C ASP A 81 12.53 -28.26 2.42
N HIS A 82 13.79 -28.10 2.02
CA HIS A 82 14.28 -26.86 1.43
C HIS A 82 13.53 -26.53 0.13
N ILE A 83 13.26 -25.26 -0.10
CA ILE A 83 12.67 -24.80 -1.36
C ILE A 83 13.68 -24.92 -2.51
N THR A 84 13.19 -25.17 -3.70
CA THR A 84 14.02 -25.20 -4.91
C THR A 84 14.36 -23.76 -5.37
N PRO A 85 15.36 -23.59 -6.26
CA PRO A 85 15.64 -22.28 -6.87
C PRO A 85 14.44 -21.66 -7.61
N GLU A 86 13.63 -22.50 -8.27
CA GLU A 86 12.42 -22.10 -8.98
C GLU A 86 11.34 -21.62 -8.02
N GLU A 87 11.12 -22.37 -6.93
CA GLU A 87 10.21 -22.01 -5.84
C GLU A 87 10.65 -20.70 -5.16
N LEU A 88 11.96 -20.52 -4.94
CA LEU A 88 12.52 -19.28 -4.38
C LEU A 88 12.27 -18.09 -5.35
N THR A 89 12.45 -18.29 -6.63
CA THR A 89 12.20 -17.27 -7.65
C THR A 89 10.72 -16.88 -7.66
N ALA A 90 9.81 -17.86 -7.61
CA ALA A 90 8.37 -17.60 -7.54
C ALA A 90 7.99 -16.87 -6.26
N LEU A 91 8.59 -17.21 -5.12
CA LEU A 91 8.36 -16.53 -3.84
C LEU A 91 8.80 -15.05 -3.88
N ARG A 92 9.98 -14.78 -4.45
CA ARG A 92 10.48 -13.41 -4.64
C ARG A 92 9.60 -12.61 -5.59
N SER A 93 9.14 -13.22 -6.68
CA SER A 93 8.23 -12.60 -7.64
C SER A 93 6.90 -12.23 -6.98
N LEU A 94 6.32 -13.13 -6.19
CA LEU A 94 5.10 -12.87 -5.43
C LEU A 94 5.30 -11.71 -4.45
N ALA A 95 6.39 -11.70 -3.68
CA ALA A 95 6.70 -10.63 -2.73
C ALA A 95 6.87 -9.27 -3.43
N GLY A 96 7.54 -9.22 -4.59
CA GLY A 96 7.70 -8.00 -5.39
C GLY A 96 6.37 -7.48 -5.93
N SER A 97 5.52 -8.36 -6.46
CA SER A 97 4.18 -8.00 -6.95
C SER A 97 3.29 -7.47 -5.82
N LEU A 98 3.31 -8.11 -4.66
CA LEU A 98 2.55 -7.65 -3.49
C LEU A 98 3.05 -6.32 -2.95
N ASN A 99 4.36 -6.08 -2.97
CA ASN A 99 4.92 -4.79 -2.58
C ASN A 99 4.45 -3.66 -3.51
N TYR A 100 4.45 -3.91 -4.82
CA TYR A 100 3.93 -2.96 -5.80
C TYR A 100 2.45 -2.66 -5.56
N ILE A 101 1.61 -3.69 -5.43
CA ILE A 101 0.17 -3.57 -5.15
C ILE A 101 -0.07 -2.85 -3.83
N GLY A 102 0.74 -3.17 -2.82
CA GLY A 102 0.67 -2.55 -1.50
C GLY A 102 0.90 -1.04 -1.54
N GLN A 103 1.92 -0.62 -2.27
CA GLN A 103 2.25 0.80 -2.43
C GLN A 103 1.25 1.56 -3.31
N ALA A 104 0.61 0.88 -4.26
CA ALA A 104 -0.33 1.52 -5.17
C ALA A 104 -1.67 1.88 -4.51
N ALA A 105 -2.37 0.93 -3.89
CA ALA A 105 -3.68 1.16 -3.29
C ALA A 105 -4.17 0.04 -2.34
N CYS A 106 -3.28 -0.80 -1.82
CA CYS A 106 -3.67 -1.91 -0.94
C CYS A 106 -2.78 -1.99 0.31
N PRO A 107 -3.01 -1.15 1.34
CA PRO A 107 -2.20 -1.13 2.56
C PRO A 107 -1.92 -2.52 3.17
N PRO A 108 -2.89 -3.46 3.27
CA PRO A 108 -2.62 -4.80 3.80
C PRO A 108 -1.58 -5.59 3.02
N ALA A 109 -1.42 -5.33 1.70
CA ALA A 109 -0.45 -6.03 0.88
C ALA A 109 1.00 -5.66 1.24
N THR A 110 1.25 -4.46 1.81
CA THR A 110 2.59 -4.07 2.28
C THR A 110 3.06 -4.97 3.42
N TYR A 111 2.16 -5.30 4.35
CA TYR A 111 2.46 -6.27 5.41
C TYR A 111 2.78 -7.64 4.85
N VAL A 112 1.95 -8.18 3.95
CA VAL A 112 2.14 -9.51 3.38
C VAL A 112 3.45 -9.58 2.60
N ALA A 113 3.77 -8.56 1.80
CA ALA A 113 5.04 -8.46 1.08
C ALA A 113 6.24 -8.46 2.04
N SER A 114 6.20 -7.63 3.08
CA SER A 114 7.25 -7.54 4.08
C SER A 114 7.43 -8.86 4.85
N ALA A 115 6.33 -9.50 5.25
CA ALA A 115 6.38 -10.78 5.95
C ALA A 115 7.01 -11.89 5.07
N ILE A 116 6.60 -11.98 3.79
CA ILE A 116 7.20 -12.94 2.86
C ILE A 116 8.69 -12.66 2.67
N GLN A 117 9.09 -11.40 2.50
CA GLN A 117 10.50 -11.03 2.34
C GLN A 117 11.37 -11.42 3.54
N GLN A 118 10.82 -11.35 4.75
CA GLN A 118 11.54 -11.76 5.95
C GLN A 118 11.77 -13.26 6.04
N PHE A 119 10.91 -14.06 5.41
CA PHE A 119 11.08 -15.52 5.36
C PHE A 119 12.10 -15.97 4.32
N ILE A 120 12.46 -15.11 3.36
CA ILE A 120 13.43 -15.44 2.31
C ILE A 120 14.85 -15.47 2.90
N GLY A 121 15.43 -16.65 2.99
CA GLY A 121 16.77 -16.86 3.55
C GLY A 121 17.36 -18.22 3.17
N ARG A 122 18.55 -18.52 3.71
CA ARG A 122 19.25 -19.77 3.43
C ARG A 122 18.53 -21.02 3.95
N THR A 123 17.66 -20.85 4.94
CA THR A 123 16.90 -21.94 5.58
C THR A 123 15.44 -21.97 5.16
N SER A 124 15.10 -21.30 4.02
CA SER A 124 13.73 -21.29 3.51
C SER A 124 13.28 -22.71 3.17
N ASN A 125 12.08 -23.06 3.61
CA ASN A 125 11.48 -24.37 3.42
C ASN A 125 10.06 -24.28 2.83
N VAL A 126 9.46 -25.40 2.49
CA VAL A 126 8.15 -25.48 1.84
C VAL A 126 7.04 -24.88 2.70
N SER A 127 7.16 -24.89 4.03
CA SER A 127 6.16 -24.29 4.91
C SER A 127 5.98 -22.77 4.63
N ILE A 128 7.03 -22.07 4.21
CA ILE A 128 6.99 -20.66 3.84
C ILE A 128 6.17 -20.42 2.59
N LEU A 129 6.26 -21.33 1.60
CA LEU A 129 5.44 -21.24 0.38
C LEU A 129 3.96 -21.44 0.72
N LEU A 130 3.66 -22.37 1.62
CA LEU A 130 2.29 -22.62 2.08
C LEU A 130 1.73 -21.39 2.81
N GLN A 131 2.53 -20.78 3.68
CA GLN A 131 2.16 -19.55 4.40
C GLN A 131 1.95 -18.40 3.42
N ALA A 132 2.86 -18.18 2.46
CA ALA A 132 2.72 -17.13 1.47
C ALA A 132 1.44 -17.28 0.64
N ASN A 133 1.12 -18.52 0.23
CA ASN A 133 -0.11 -18.82 -0.50
C ASN A 133 -1.37 -18.59 0.36
N ALA A 134 -1.32 -18.91 1.64
CA ALA A 134 -2.42 -18.66 2.57
C ALA A 134 -2.62 -17.15 2.77
N MET A 135 -1.54 -16.39 2.97
CA MET A 135 -1.60 -14.92 3.10
C MET A 135 -2.15 -14.26 1.84
N LEU A 136 -1.73 -14.69 0.65
CA LEU A 136 -2.29 -14.21 -0.62
C LEU A 136 -3.79 -14.46 -0.71
N LYS A 137 -4.23 -15.67 -0.36
CA LYS A 137 -5.65 -16.05 -0.40
C LYS A 137 -6.50 -15.21 0.55
N GLU A 138 -6.01 -14.91 1.74
CA GLU A 138 -6.72 -14.04 2.69
C GLU A 138 -6.74 -12.60 2.18
N LEU A 139 -5.61 -12.10 1.65
CA LEU A 139 -5.54 -10.75 1.09
C LEU A 139 -6.53 -10.53 -0.06
N GLN A 140 -6.70 -11.52 -0.94
CA GLN A 140 -7.65 -11.47 -2.06
C GLN A 140 -9.12 -11.41 -1.64
N LYS A 141 -9.44 -11.66 -0.38
CA LYS A 141 -10.80 -11.50 0.17
C LYS A 141 -11.08 -10.09 0.68
N LEU A 142 -10.04 -9.30 0.91
CA LEU A 142 -10.17 -7.95 1.44
C LEU A 142 -10.54 -6.96 0.34
N PRO A 143 -11.30 -5.91 0.67
CA PRO A 143 -11.54 -4.82 -0.27
C PRO A 143 -10.21 -4.13 -0.59
N SER A 144 -9.96 -3.89 -1.87
CA SER A 144 -8.74 -3.25 -2.37
C SER A 144 -9.08 -1.92 -3.06
N VAL A 145 -10.02 -1.17 -2.48
CA VAL A 145 -10.47 0.14 -2.95
C VAL A 145 -10.29 1.15 -1.83
N ILE A 146 -9.60 2.24 -2.14
CA ILE A 146 -9.49 3.39 -1.24
C ILE A 146 -10.44 4.47 -1.75
N HIS A 147 -11.32 4.95 -0.87
CA HIS A 147 -12.27 6.02 -1.17
C HIS A 147 -11.75 7.34 -0.62
N PHE A 148 -11.77 8.36 -1.47
CA PHE A 148 -11.46 9.72 -1.12
C PHE A 148 -12.75 10.56 -1.32
N PRO A 149 -13.51 10.81 -0.26
CA PRO A 149 -14.75 11.60 -0.36
C PRO A 149 -14.43 13.05 -0.74
N LEU A 150 -15.42 13.77 -1.30
CA LEU A 150 -15.28 15.20 -1.51
C LEU A 150 -15.09 15.90 -0.17
N ALA A 151 -14.09 16.78 -0.10
CA ALA A 151 -13.89 17.70 1.01
C ALA A 151 -14.19 19.14 0.56
N ASP A 152 -14.69 19.95 1.45
CA ASP A 152 -14.63 21.39 1.25
C ASP A 152 -13.18 21.85 1.50
N ILE A 153 -12.53 22.39 0.47
CA ILE A 153 -11.14 22.90 0.60
C ILE A 153 -11.01 24.05 1.60
N ARG A 154 -12.14 24.61 2.07
CA ARG A 154 -12.17 25.62 3.13
C ARG A 154 -12.10 25.03 4.52
N ASP A 155 -12.30 23.72 4.64
CA ASP A 155 -12.17 23.05 5.93
C ASP A 155 -10.71 23.07 6.39
N SER A 156 -10.53 23.26 7.68
CA SER A 156 -9.24 23.03 8.31
C SER A 156 -9.02 21.53 8.45
N PHE A 157 -7.82 21.08 8.15
CA PHE A 157 -7.44 19.67 8.28
C PHE A 157 -6.30 19.51 9.28
N ARG A 158 -6.27 18.36 9.92
CA ARG A 158 -5.12 17.88 10.68
C ARG A 158 -4.57 16.60 10.06
N VAL A 159 -3.25 16.44 10.14
CA VAL A 159 -2.60 15.15 9.86
C VAL A 159 -2.71 14.31 11.11
N VAL A 160 -3.13 13.06 10.92
CA VAL A 160 -3.20 12.08 12.01
C VAL A 160 -2.30 10.92 11.62
N ALA A 161 -1.40 10.54 12.52
CA ALA A 161 -0.52 9.40 12.40
C ALA A 161 -0.95 8.31 13.38
N LEU A 162 -1.04 7.08 12.91
CA LEU A 162 -1.15 5.88 13.73
C LEU A 162 0.06 4.99 13.44
N SER A 163 0.79 4.64 14.46
CA SER A 163 1.88 3.67 14.35
C SER A 163 1.66 2.50 15.31
N ASP A 164 2.14 1.35 14.91
CA ASP A 164 2.09 0.12 15.70
C ASP A 164 3.33 -0.72 15.43
N ALA A 165 3.74 -1.50 16.44
CA ALA A 165 4.87 -2.40 16.32
C ALA A 165 4.63 -3.75 16.96
N SER A 166 5.04 -4.82 16.30
CA SER A 166 5.12 -6.12 16.92
C SER A 166 6.53 -6.35 17.48
N PHE A 167 6.59 -6.67 18.75
CA PHE A 167 7.81 -7.16 19.38
C PHE A 167 7.96 -8.66 19.13
N ALA A 168 9.07 -9.08 18.53
CA ALA A 168 9.32 -10.49 18.23
C ALA A 168 10.52 -11.00 19.05
N PRO A 169 10.28 -11.53 20.26
CA PRO A 169 11.36 -11.97 21.15
C PRO A 169 12.16 -13.18 20.60
N SER A 170 11.57 -13.95 19.69
CA SER A 170 12.22 -15.10 19.03
C SER A 170 13.00 -14.73 17.76
N SER A 171 12.81 -13.53 17.22
CA SER A 171 13.54 -12.98 16.08
C SER A 171 14.21 -11.68 16.49
N ARG A 172 15.34 -11.35 15.85
CA ARG A 172 16.06 -10.11 16.15
C ARG A 172 15.29 -8.83 15.80
N TYR A 173 14.20 -8.94 15.02
CA TYR A 173 13.52 -7.78 14.49
C TYR A 173 12.00 -7.99 14.53
N GLY A 174 11.29 -6.99 15.00
CA GLY A 174 9.86 -6.90 14.92
C GLY A 174 9.38 -6.39 13.55
N GLN A 175 8.10 -6.23 13.43
CA GLN A 175 7.43 -5.56 12.33
C GLN A 175 6.96 -4.19 12.82
N THR A 176 7.13 -3.15 12.01
CA THR A 176 6.54 -1.83 12.24
C THR A 176 5.55 -1.50 11.16
N GLY A 177 4.52 -0.76 11.52
CA GLY A 177 3.56 -0.21 10.58
C GLY A 177 3.17 1.21 10.97
N PHE A 178 2.80 2.00 9.96
CA PHE A 178 2.13 3.27 10.18
C PHE A 178 1.05 3.52 9.13
N LEU A 179 0.11 4.39 9.49
CA LEU A 179 -0.88 5.00 8.61
C LEU A 179 -0.86 6.50 8.86
N LEU A 180 -0.87 7.28 7.78
CA LEU A 180 -1.04 8.73 7.82
C LEU A 180 -2.31 9.10 7.06
N TRP A 181 -3.13 9.95 7.63
CA TRP A 181 -4.31 10.46 6.95
C TRP A 181 -4.62 11.90 7.32
N LEU A 182 -5.33 12.59 6.41
CA LEU A 182 -5.94 13.87 6.69
C LEU A 182 -7.34 13.64 7.25
N GLN A 183 -7.68 14.41 8.27
CA GLN A 183 -9.00 14.43 8.87
C GLN A 183 -9.45 15.91 9.01
N PRO A 184 -10.70 16.25 8.66
CA PRO A 184 -11.22 17.57 8.96
C PRO A 184 -11.08 17.88 10.43
N PHE A 185 -10.61 19.08 10.74
CA PHE A 185 -10.52 19.56 12.12
C PHE A 185 -11.91 20.03 12.55
N ALA A 186 -12.61 19.19 13.28
CA ALA A 186 -13.82 19.58 13.96
C ALA A 186 -13.44 20.05 15.37
N GLU A 187 -13.87 21.25 15.75
CA GLU A 187 -13.79 21.67 17.15
C GLU A 187 -14.47 20.61 18.04
N PRO A 188 -13.85 20.23 19.15
CA PRO A 188 -14.42 19.25 20.07
C PRO A 188 -15.74 19.79 20.63
N SER A 189 -16.86 19.33 20.07
CA SER A 189 -18.17 19.61 20.65
C SER A 189 -18.43 18.65 21.79
N PRO A 190 -18.79 19.12 22.98
CA PRO A 190 -19.10 18.24 24.12
C PRO A 190 -20.29 17.27 23.84
N ALA A 191 -21.09 17.54 22.80
CA ALA A 191 -22.17 16.65 22.36
C ALA A 191 -21.71 15.56 21.35
N ALA A 192 -20.48 15.62 20.84
CA ALA A 192 -19.96 14.71 19.82
C ALA A 192 -19.30 13.44 20.40
N ALA A 193 -19.70 12.99 21.56
CA ALA A 193 -19.28 11.69 22.12
C ALA A 193 -19.85 10.48 21.33
N THR A 194 -20.73 10.73 20.36
CA THR A 194 -21.16 9.74 19.38
C THR A 194 -20.23 9.87 18.16
N THR A 195 -19.40 8.89 17.96
CA THR A 195 -18.45 8.71 16.86
C THR A 195 -19.16 8.78 15.49
N VAL A 196 -19.44 9.99 15.03
CA VAL A 196 -19.70 10.18 13.59
C VAL A 196 -18.34 10.02 12.92
N ALA A 197 -18.17 8.98 12.12
CA ALA A 197 -16.97 8.77 11.35
C ALA A 197 -16.76 9.98 10.44
N SER A 198 -15.81 10.85 10.80
CA SER A 198 -15.43 11.96 9.93
C SER A 198 -14.78 11.41 8.66
N PRO A 199 -15.04 11.98 7.49
CA PRO A 199 -14.36 11.60 6.27
C PRO A 199 -12.85 11.74 6.48
N SER A 200 -12.09 10.71 6.09
CA SER A 200 -10.65 10.68 6.27
C SER A 200 -9.99 10.34 4.94
N TYR A 201 -8.85 10.94 4.67
CA TYR A 201 -8.12 10.82 3.40
C TYR A 201 -6.80 10.16 3.71
N LEU A 202 -6.67 8.88 3.35
CA LEU A 202 -5.42 8.14 3.54
C LEU A 202 -4.33 8.73 2.65
N LEU A 203 -3.23 9.20 3.26
CA LEU A 203 -2.12 9.85 2.57
C LEU A 203 -0.97 8.90 2.31
N ASP A 204 -0.58 8.15 3.33
CA ASP A 204 0.56 7.26 3.27
C ASP A 204 0.41 6.10 4.24
N TRP A 205 1.12 5.01 3.96
CA TRP A 205 1.15 3.82 4.80
C TRP A 205 2.40 2.99 4.53
N SER A 206 2.85 2.32 5.55
CA SER A 206 3.93 1.36 5.42
C SER A 206 3.78 0.20 6.40
N SER A 207 4.31 -0.94 6.03
CA SER A 207 4.56 -2.04 6.95
C SER A 207 5.89 -2.69 6.58
N SER A 208 6.84 -2.66 7.50
CA SER A 208 8.20 -3.09 7.22
C SER A 208 8.85 -3.76 8.43
N LYS A 209 9.89 -4.56 8.16
CA LYS A 209 10.76 -5.08 9.20
C LYS A 209 11.45 -3.93 9.92
N GLN A 210 11.46 -3.95 11.24
CA GLN A 210 12.24 -2.99 12.04
C GLN A 210 13.71 -3.02 11.64
N ARG A 211 14.29 -1.85 11.41
CA ARG A 211 15.71 -1.71 11.05
C ARG A 211 16.63 -1.82 12.27
N ARG A 212 16.11 -1.53 13.46
CA ARG A 212 16.85 -1.57 14.72
C ARG A 212 16.27 -2.65 15.62
N ILE A 213 17.12 -3.25 16.42
CA ILE A 213 16.69 -4.23 17.43
C ILE A 213 16.01 -3.45 18.57
N ALA A 214 14.76 -3.82 18.86
CA ALA A 214 14.08 -3.36 20.04
C ALA A 214 14.29 -4.37 21.17
N ASN A 215 14.65 -3.88 22.35
CA ASN A 215 14.87 -4.73 23.54
C ASN A 215 13.60 -4.87 24.39
N SER A 216 12.53 -4.19 24.04
CA SER A 216 11.23 -4.22 24.71
C SER A 216 10.12 -3.85 23.74
N SER A 217 8.85 -4.15 24.11
CA SER A 217 7.68 -3.70 23.36
C SER A 217 7.62 -2.17 23.26
N LEU A 218 7.87 -1.47 24.37
CA LEU A 218 7.92 0.00 24.35
C LEU A 218 8.98 0.54 23.40
N GLY A 219 10.18 -0.08 23.36
CA GLY A 219 11.21 0.30 22.39
C GLY A 219 10.78 0.09 20.93
N ALA A 220 10.02 -0.98 20.66
CA ALA A 220 9.46 -1.24 19.34
C ALA A 220 8.43 -0.16 18.95
N GLU A 221 7.54 0.22 19.86
CA GLU A 221 6.54 1.29 19.64
C GLU A 221 7.18 2.65 19.37
N ILE A 222 8.21 3.02 20.13
CA ILE A 222 8.96 4.27 19.92
C ILE A 222 9.59 4.29 18.52
N LEU A 223 10.17 3.16 18.06
CA LEU A 223 10.74 3.07 16.71
C LEU A 223 9.67 3.17 15.61
N ALA A 224 8.47 2.64 15.84
CA ALA A 224 7.36 2.77 14.91
C ALA A 224 6.84 4.22 14.85
N ALA A 225 6.70 4.88 16.00
CA ALA A 225 6.30 6.28 16.06
C ALA A 225 7.31 7.20 15.35
N SER A 226 8.62 7.01 15.56
CA SER A 226 9.67 7.74 14.87
C SER A 226 9.61 7.55 13.33
N LEU A 227 9.28 6.35 12.86
CA LEU A 227 9.12 6.10 11.42
C LEU A 227 7.94 6.86 10.83
N ALA A 228 6.85 7.01 11.59
CA ALA A 228 5.68 7.77 11.16
C ALA A 228 5.93 9.29 11.16
N ASP A 229 6.80 9.79 12.03
CA ASP A 229 7.17 11.21 12.12
C ASP A 229 8.12 11.65 10.99
N ASP A 230 8.95 10.74 10.50
CA ASP A 230 9.95 10.98 9.45
C ASP A 230 9.32 11.01 8.03
N ASN A 231 8.02 10.70 7.84
CA ASN A 231 7.30 10.67 6.57
C ASN A 231 6.18 11.70 6.51
#